data_8eff91301c33e4c90877371ee6912520
#
_entry.id   8eff91301c33e4c90877371ee6912520
#
_cell.length_a   1.000
_cell.length_b   1.000
_cell.length_c   1.000
_cell.angle_alpha   90.00
_cell.angle_beta   90.00
_cell.angle_gamma   90.00
#
_symmetry.space_group_name_H-M   'P 1'
#
loop_
_entity.id
_entity.type
_entity.pdbx_description
1 polymer ?
#
loop_
_entity_poly.entity_id
_entity_poly.type
_entity_poly.pdbx_seq_one_letter_code
_entity_poly.pdbx_strand_id
1 'polypeptide(L)'
;GEGVKDIKNRAPGLFSSQYRLVTKEDYEGFISQNFSNVIEDTKVVNNSDYVTEHLEYNVNTLKLAKANDEPRTIYNQTLFADACDFNNVYIYCVPKSGELVSTSIKNNYLSPALKSSIIDAVKEKKILTSETIIVDPVYVAHDLGVAKGDETISTELAESTILRITREPQSRISIDQIKNKAYNIIVDAFKKFALGSVVDVSDITSTILNIKGVSEVKTVRTDIDCEVRGVNLFAYNPIYPDTDIISLNANTKLPFFKYPYLNNAASLADKIEVVSQFTTTKTSEY
;
A
#
# COMPACT_ATOMS: atom_id res chain seq x y z
N GLY A 1 -27.98 5.26 3.11
CA GLY A 1 -28.32 5.46 1.70
C GLY A 1 -27.15 6.09 0.99
N GLU A 2 -26.92 5.76 -0.27
CA GLU A 2 -25.85 6.36 -1.07
C GLU A 2 -25.98 7.88 -1.16
N GLY A 3 -24.85 8.58 -1.07
CA GLY A 3 -24.81 10.02 -1.21
C GLY A 3 -25.05 10.47 -2.66
N VAL A 4 -25.63 11.66 -2.87
CA VAL A 4 -25.90 12.22 -4.21
C VAL A 4 -24.64 12.30 -5.08
N LYS A 5 -23.46 12.47 -4.47
CA LYS A 5 -22.17 12.48 -5.15
C LYS A 5 -21.78 11.10 -5.70
N ASP A 6 -22.06 10.04 -4.94
CA ASP A 6 -21.77 8.66 -5.34
C ASP A 6 -22.67 8.22 -6.49
N ILE A 7 -23.95 8.62 -6.43
CA ILE A 7 -24.92 8.37 -7.53
C ILE A 7 -24.47 9.08 -8.80
N LYS A 8 -24.06 10.36 -8.73
CA LYS A 8 -23.61 11.13 -9.90
C LYS A 8 -22.37 10.54 -10.56
N ASN A 9 -21.46 9.99 -9.78
CA ASN A 9 -20.24 9.41 -10.31
C ASN A 9 -20.46 8.01 -10.92
N ARG A 10 -21.42 7.24 -10.40
CA ARG A 10 -21.66 5.84 -10.79
C ARG A 10 -22.75 5.69 -11.87
N ALA A 11 -23.75 6.54 -11.86
CA ALA A 11 -24.87 6.44 -12.80
C ALA A 11 -24.48 6.43 -14.29
N PRO A 12 -23.52 7.25 -14.77
CA PRO A 12 -23.10 7.22 -16.17
C PRO A 12 -22.51 5.87 -16.60
N GLY A 13 -21.67 5.25 -15.74
CA GLY A 13 -21.06 3.94 -16.02
C GLY A 13 -22.09 2.81 -16.09
N LEU A 14 -23.02 2.77 -15.13
CA LEU A 14 -24.10 1.78 -15.10
C LEU A 14 -25.04 1.91 -16.31
N PHE A 15 -25.28 3.13 -16.74
CA PHE A 15 -26.15 3.39 -17.90
C PHE A 15 -25.48 3.02 -19.22
N SER A 16 -24.16 3.27 -19.35
CA SER A 16 -23.39 2.97 -20.56
C SER A 16 -23.21 1.46 -20.76
N SER A 17 -22.99 0.70 -19.69
CA SER A 17 -22.78 -0.75 -19.73
C SER A 17 -24.08 -1.55 -19.97
N GLN A 18 -25.25 -0.94 -19.87
CA GLN A 18 -26.56 -1.63 -19.94
C GLN A 18 -26.62 -2.86 -19.02
N TYR A 19 -25.98 -2.80 -17.85
CA TYR A 19 -25.82 -3.90 -16.90
C TYR A 19 -25.00 -5.09 -17.40
N ARG A 20 -24.22 -4.93 -18.46
CA ARG A 20 -23.28 -5.94 -18.94
C ARG A 20 -21.85 -5.59 -18.50
N LEU A 21 -21.10 -6.60 -18.14
CA LEU A 21 -19.70 -6.42 -17.73
C LEU A 21 -18.81 -6.67 -18.96
N VAL A 22 -18.33 -5.57 -19.55
CA VAL A 22 -17.53 -5.61 -20.80
C VAL A 22 -16.14 -5.00 -20.57
N THR A 23 -16.08 -3.84 -19.89
CA THR A 23 -14.82 -3.14 -19.61
C THR A 23 -14.32 -3.40 -18.18
N LYS A 24 -13.04 -3.11 -17.92
CA LYS A 24 -12.46 -3.20 -16.56
C LYS A 24 -13.27 -2.38 -15.56
N GLU A 25 -13.66 -1.19 -15.95
CA GLU A 25 -14.43 -0.23 -15.16
C GLU A 25 -15.85 -0.74 -14.84
N ASP A 26 -16.46 -1.50 -15.75
CA ASP A 26 -17.78 -2.12 -15.51
C ASP A 26 -17.68 -3.15 -14.36
N TYR A 27 -16.65 -3.99 -14.37
CA TYR A 27 -16.41 -4.96 -13.32
C TYR A 27 -16.08 -4.29 -11.98
N GLU A 28 -15.14 -3.30 -11.98
CA GLU A 28 -14.77 -2.55 -10.78
C GLU A 28 -15.99 -1.83 -10.19
N GLY A 29 -16.78 -1.17 -11.02
CA GLY A 29 -18.01 -0.48 -10.63
C GLY A 29 -19.08 -1.43 -10.07
N PHE A 30 -19.29 -2.58 -10.72
CA PHE A 30 -20.23 -3.60 -10.27
C PHE A 30 -19.86 -4.16 -8.90
N ILE A 31 -18.61 -4.52 -8.69
CA ILE A 31 -18.14 -5.07 -7.41
C ILE A 31 -18.22 -4.01 -6.32
N SER A 32 -17.75 -2.80 -6.59
CA SER A 32 -17.82 -1.68 -5.64
C SER A 32 -19.25 -1.35 -5.24
N GLN A 33 -20.23 -1.54 -6.12
CA GLN A 33 -21.64 -1.29 -5.82
C GLN A 33 -22.26 -2.40 -4.98
N ASN A 34 -22.04 -3.66 -5.37
CA ASN A 34 -22.75 -4.80 -4.77
C ASN A 34 -22.07 -5.32 -3.50
N PHE A 35 -20.78 -5.09 -3.34
CA PHE A 35 -19.95 -5.62 -2.24
C PHE A 35 -19.26 -4.53 -1.43
N SER A 36 -19.72 -3.28 -1.50
CA SER A 36 -19.13 -2.12 -0.77
C SER A 36 -19.06 -2.28 0.74
N ASN A 37 -19.85 -3.16 1.31
CA ASN A 37 -19.85 -3.46 2.75
C ASN A 37 -18.71 -4.40 3.17
N VAL A 38 -18.12 -5.16 2.25
CA VAL A 38 -17.10 -6.18 2.52
C VAL A 38 -15.80 -5.98 1.74
N ILE A 39 -15.82 -5.16 0.68
CA ILE A 39 -14.66 -4.86 -0.15
C ILE A 39 -14.31 -3.38 -0.02
N GLU A 40 -13.04 -3.10 0.26
CA GLU A 40 -12.48 -1.75 0.35
C GLU A 40 -12.06 -1.25 -1.02
N ASP A 41 -11.33 -2.09 -1.78
CA ASP A 41 -10.79 -1.73 -3.07
C ASP A 41 -10.82 -2.91 -4.04
N THR A 42 -10.96 -2.60 -5.33
CA THR A 42 -11.02 -3.60 -6.40
C THR A 42 -10.23 -3.12 -7.61
N LYS A 43 -9.42 -4.01 -8.17
CA LYS A 43 -8.71 -3.78 -9.42
C LYS A 43 -8.97 -4.92 -10.39
N VAL A 44 -9.27 -4.58 -11.65
CA VAL A 44 -9.57 -5.55 -12.69
C VAL A 44 -8.56 -5.44 -13.82
N VAL A 45 -8.01 -6.58 -14.22
CA VAL A 45 -7.01 -6.65 -15.30
C VAL A 45 -7.33 -7.80 -16.26
N ASN A 46 -6.79 -7.73 -17.46
CA ASN A 46 -6.87 -8.78 -18.46
C ASN A 46 -5.77 -9.83 -18.27
N ASN A 47 -5.77 -10.85 -19.13
CA ASN A 47 -4.79 -11.92 -19.08
C ASN A 47 -3.36 -11.41 -19.33
N SER A 48 -3.16 -10.50 -20.28
CA SER A 48 -1.82 -9.97 -20.61
C SER A 48 -1.22 -9.22 -19.41
N ASP A 49 -1.97 -8.29 -18.81
CA ASP A 49 -1.49 -7.55 -17.64
C ASP A 49 -1.15 -8.49 -16.47
N TYR A 50 -2.00 -9.52 -16.24
CA TYR A 50 -1.75 -10.50 -15.17
C TYR A 50 -0.46 -11.28 -15.37
N VAL A 51 -0.22 -11.76 -16.59
CA VAL A 51 0.97 -12.57 -16.92
C VAL A 51 2.23 -11.73 -16.84
N THR A 52 2.23 -10.56 -17.46
CA THR A 52 3.43 -9.72 -17.57
C THR A 52 3.83 -9.05 -16.27
N GLU A 53 2.91 -8.79 -15.36
CA GLU A 53 3.26 -8.14 -14.10
C GLU A 53 3.21 -9.10 -12.91
N HIS A 54 2.07 -9.76 -12.65
CA HIS A 54 1.92 -10.54 -11.41
C HIS A 54 2.57 -11.92 -11.49
N LEU A 55 2.36 -12.64 -12.61
CA LEU A 55 2.94 -13.98 -12.75
C LEU A 55 4.47 -13.90 -12.88
N GLU A 56 4.98 -12.93 -13.63
CA GLU A 56 6.43 -12.68 -13.72
C GLU A 56 7.04 -12.25 -12.38
N TYR A 57 6.33 -11.45 -11.58
CA TYR A 57 6.75 -11.11 -10.23
C TYR A 57 6.94 -12.35 -9.36
N ASN A 58 5.99 -13.29 -9.39
CA ASN A 58 6.07 -14.53 -8.63
C ASN A 58 7.27 -15.40 -9.09
N VAL A 59 7.55 -15.44 -10.38
CA VAL A 59 8.65 -16.23 -10.94
C VAL A 59 10.00 -15.55 -10.72
N ASN A 60 10.12 -14.27 -11.06
CA ASN A 60 11.40 -13.56 -11.14
C ASN A 60 11.82 -12.97 -9.78
N THR A 61 10.89 -12.38 -9.04
CA THR A 61 11.19 -11.72 -7.77
C THR A 61 11.10 -12.68 -6.60
N LEU A 62 9.98 -13.38 -6.44
CA LEU A 62 9.81 -14.34 -5.35
C LEU A 62 10.53 -15.66 -5.58
N LYS A 63 11.00 -15.91 -6.79
CA LYS A 63 11.74 -17.14 -7.18
C LYS A 63 10.98 -18.42 -6.81
N LEU A 64 9.65 -18.37 -6.79
CA LEU A 64 8.81 -19.51 -6.39
C LEU A 64 9.02 -20.73 -7.27
N ALA A 65 9.45 -20.53 -8.52
CA ALA A 65 9.81 -21.61 -9.43
C ALA A 65 11.05 -22.42 -9.00
N LYS A 66 11.89 -21.86 -8.13
CA LYS A 66 13.12 -22.54 -7.65
C LYS A 66 12.87 -23.49 -6.48
N ALA A 67 11.73 -23.38 -5.83
CA ALA A 67 11.40 -24.20 -4.66
C ALA A 67 11.09 -25.67 -5.00
N ASN A 68 10.71 -25.92 -6.25
CA ASN A 68 10.42 -27.29 -6.75
C ASN A 68 11.32 -27.52 -7.96
N ASP A 69 12.27 -28.36 -7.97
CA ASP A 69 13.25 -28.74 -8.99
C ASP A 69 12.83 -28.71 -10.49
N GLU A 70 11.70 -28.09 -10.82
CA GLU A 70 11.08 -27.93 -12.14
C GLU A 70 10.82 -26.47 -12.53
N PRO A 71 11.86 -25.59 -12.56
CA PRO A 71 11.66 -24.18 -12.94
C PRO A 71 11.15 -24.00 -14.38
N ARG A 72 11.38 -25.03 -15.24
CA ARG A 72 10.94 -24.99 -16.63
C ARG A 72 9.42 -25.09 -16.80
N THR A 73 8.74 -25.81 -15.93
CA THR A 73 7.29 -25.99 -16.05
C THR A 73 6.53 -24.69 -15.83
N ILE A 74 6.88 -23.94 -14.77
CA ILE A 74 6.25 -22.65 -14.48
C ILE A 74 6.62 -21.62 -15.55
N TYR A 75 7.88 -21.59 -15.96
CA TYR A 75 8.34 -20.72 -17.05
C TYR A 75 7.64 -21.01 -18.36
N ASN A 76 7.50 -22.27 -18.76
CA ASN A 76 6.77 -22.66 -19.94
C ASN A 76 5.28 -22.34 -19.84
N GLN A 77 4.66 -22.49 -18.66
CA GLN A 77 3.27 -22.08 -18.42
C GLN A 77 3.10 -20.56 -18.57
N THR A 78 4.06 -19.79 -18.10
CA THR A 78 4.06 -18.32 -18.26
C THR A 78 4.16 -17.95 -19.73
N LEU A 79 5.09 -18.54 -20.49
CA LEU A 79 5.22 -18.32 -21.93
C LEU A 79 3.97 -18.76 -22.69
N PHE A 80 3.36 -19.88 -22.30
CA PHE A 80 2.12 -20.35 -22.91
C PHE A 80 0.96 -19.40 -22.62
N ALA A 81 0.84 -18.91 -21.40
CA ALA A 81 -0.19 -17.96 -21.01
C ALA A 81 -0.02 -16.61 -21.70
N ASP A 82 1.22 -16.16 -21.92
CA ASP A 82 1.51 -14.94 -22.67
C ASP A 82 1.23 -15.11 -24.19
N ALA A 83 1.56 -16.26 -24.74
CA ALA A 83 1.31 -16.56 -26.16
C ALA A 83 -0.17 -16.82 -26.49
N CYS A 84 -0.99 -17.17 -25.48
CA CYS A 84 -2.41 -17.45 -25.64
C CYS A 84 -3.24 -16.29 -25.14
N ASP A 85 -3.96 -15.61 -26.02
CA ASP A 85 -4.91 -14.55 -25.65
C ASP A 85 -6.18 -15.14 -25.06
N PHE A 86 -6.09 -15.56 -23.80
CA PHE A 86 -7.23 -16.04 -23.05
C PHE A 86 -8.10 -14.85 -22.63
N ASN A 87 -9.41 -14.93 -22.85
CA ASN A 87 -10.38 -13.93 -22.40
C ASN A 87 -10.62 -14.02 -20.87
N ASN A 88 -9.57 -14.18 -20.08
CA ASN A 88 -9.68 -14.22 -18.64
C ASN A 88 -9.70 -12.81 -18.05
N VAL A 89 -10.57 -12.62 -17.09
CA VAL A 89 -10.69 -11.39 -16.29
C VAL A 89 -10.20 -11.70 -14.88
N TYR A 90 -9.12 -11.07 -14.48
CA TYR A 90 -8.55 -11.22 -13.14
C TYR A 90 -9.00 -10.05 -12.26
N ILE A 91 -9.59 -10.38 -11.13
CA ILE A 91 -10.16 -9.42 -10.18
C ILE A 91 -9.38 -9.50 -8.87
N TYR A 92 -8.74 -8.42 -8.50
CA TYR A 92 -8.10 -8.23 -7.21
C TYR A 92 -9.08 -7.53 -6.28
N CYS A 93 -9.27 -8.06 -5.09
CA CYS A 93 -10.15 -7.47 -4.10
C CYS A 93 -9.43 -7.35 -2.76
N VAL A 94 -9.46 -6.17 -2.19
CA VAL A 94 -9.01 -5.90 -0.83
C VAL A 94 -10.23 -5.94 0.08
N PRO A 95 -10.28 -6.85 1.08
CA PRO A 95 -11.40 -6.89 2.01
C PRO A 95 -11.42 -5.64 2.89
N LYS A 96 -12.61 -5.18 3.22
CA LYS A 96 -12.82 -4.08 4.15
C LYS A 96 -12.50 -4.55 5.55
N SER A 97 -11.39 -4.07 6.10
CA SER A 97 -11.09 -4.20 7.50
C SER A 97 -11.60 -2.95 8.21
N GLY A 98 -12.32 -3.11 9.32
CA GLY A 98 -12.82 -1.97 10.11
C GLY A 98 -11.70 -1.12 10.74
N GLU A 99 -10.47 -1.64 10.73
CA GLU A 99 -9.25 -1.03 11.21
C GLU A 99 -8.16 -1.17 10.15
N LEU A 100 -7.03 -0.48 10.34
CA LEU A 100 -5.83 -0.66 9.53
C LEU A 100 -5.48 -2.15 9.38
N VAL A 101 -4.98 -2.49 8.19
CA VAL A 101 -4.62 -3.88 7.84
C VAL A 101 -4.00 -4.61 9.04
N SER A 102 -4.60 -5.73 9.41
CA SER A 102 -4.13 -6.53 10.54
C SER A 102 -2.70 -7.02 10.30
N THR A 103 -1.87 -7.01 11.34
CA THR A 103 -0.53 -7.62 11.32
C THR A 103 -0.58 -9.10 10.95
N SER A 104 -1.71 -9.77 11.15
CA SER A 104 -1.95 -11.12 10.65
C SER A 104 -2.48 -11.07 9.23
N ILE A 105 -1.59 -11.15 8.25
CA ILE A 105 -1.90 -11.10 6.80
C ILE A 105 -2.99 -12.08 6.40
N LYS A 106 -3.08 -13.24 7.05
CA LYS A 106 -4.10 -14.27 6.76
C LYS A 106 -5.53 -13.75 6.91
N ASN A 107 -5.75 -12.73 7.73
CA ASN A 107 -7.08 -12.14 7.95
C ASN A 107 -7.43 -11.06 6.92
N ASN A 108 -6.49 -10.72 6.03
CA ASN A 108 -6.66 -9.67 5.04
C ASN A 108 -7.04 -10.20 3.65
N TYR A 109 -7.33 -11.50 3.53
CA TYR A 109 -7.79 -12.11 2.28
C TYR A 109 -9.28 -12.41 2.33
N LEU A 110 -9.92 -12.36 1.15
CA LEU A 110 -11.31 -12.77 1.04
C LEU A 110 -11.47 -14.25 1.37
N SER A 111 -12.52 -14.58 2.12
CA SER A 111 -12.87 -15.97 2.35
C SER A 111 -13.28 -16.69 1.04
N PRO A 112 -13.06 -18.00 0.91
CA PRO A 112 -13.48 -18.75 -0.29
C PRO A 112 -14.97 -18.60 -0.59
N ALA A 113 -15.82 -18.54 0.43
CA ALA A 113 -17.26 -18.34 0.28
C ALA A 113 -17.60 -16.98 -0.34
N LEU A 114 -16.90 -15.91 0.08
CA LEU A 114 -17.11 -14.58 -0.47
C LEU A 114 -16.59 -14.49 -1.92
N LYS A 115 -15.44 -15.14 -2.23
CA LYS A 115 -14.94 -15.24 -3.60
C LYS A 115 -15.97 -15.93 -4.52
N SER A 116 -16.56 -17.05 -4.07
CA SER A 116 -17.62 -17.72 -4.82
C SER A 116 -18.84 -16.83 -5.05
N SER A 117 -19.28 -16.11 -4.01
CA SER A 117 -20.43 -15.19 -4.13
C SER A 117 -20.18 -14.07 -5.15
N ILE A 118 -18.98 -13.54 -5.22
CA ILE A 118 -18.60 -12.52 -6.21
C ILE A 118 -18.61 -13.14 -7.62
N ILE A 119 -18.01 -14.32 -7.79
CA ILE A 119 -17.97 -15.03 -9.08
C ILE A 119 -19.40 -15.31 -9.58
N ASP A 120 -20.28 -15.80 -8.70
CA ASP A 120 -21.67 -16.08 -9.06
C ASP A 120 -22.42 -14.83 -9.48
N ALA A 121 -22.25 -13.72 -8.77
CA ALA A 121 -22.87 -12.44 -9.12
C ALA A 121 -22.34 -11.88 -10.46
N VAL A 122 -21.05 -12.03 -10.74
CA VAL A 122 -20.43 -11.61 -12.01
C VAL A 122 -20.88 -12.50 -13.17
N LYS A 123 -21.03 -13.82 -12.93
CA LYS A 123 -21.39 -14.82 -13.95
C LYS A 123 -22.69 -14.51 -14.68
N GLU A 124 -23.66 -13.91 -14.00
CA GLU A 124 -24.95 -13.53 -14.60
C GLU A 124 -24.83 -12.37 -15.59
N LYS A 125 -23.76 -11.60 -15.53
CA LYS A 125 -23.62 -10.32 -16.25
C LYS A 125 -22.43 -10.27 -17.19
N LYS A 126 -21.45 -11.19 -17.03
CA LYS A 126 -20.24 -11.25 -17.87
C LYS A 126 -20.53 -11.75 -19.29
N ILE A 127 -19.61 -11.52 -20.19
CA ILE A 127 -19.63 -12.10 -21.54
C ILE A 127 -19.41 -13.62 -21.43
N LEU A 128 -20.13 -14.41 -22.23
CA LEU A 128 -20.10 -15.89 -22.20
C LEU A 128 -18.70 -16.47 -22.40
N THR A 129 -17.87 -15.81 -23.21
CA THR A 129 -16.53 -16.28 -23.59
C THR A 129 -15.45 -15.90 -22.58
N SER A 130 -15.75 -15.08 -21.56
CA SER A 130 -14.78 -14.68 -20.56
C SER A 130 -14.85 -15.58 -19.32
N GLU A 131 -13.71 -15.93 -18.74
CA GLU A 131 -13.62 -16.54 -17.43
C GLU A 131 -13.20 -15.50 -16.40
N THR A 132 -13.76 -15.59 -15.19
CA THR A 132 -13.49 -14.64 -14.11
C THR A 132 -12.76 -15.35 -12.98
N ILE A 133 -11.62 -14.80 -12.60
CA ILE A 133 -10.74 -15.36 -11.58
C ILE A 133 -10.49 -14.29 -10.52
N ILE A 134 -10.76 -14.61 -9.24
CA ILE A 134 -10.46 -13.70 -8.14
C ILE A 134 -9.09 -14.07 -7.59
N VAL A 135 -8.19 -13.09 -7.63
CA VAL A 135 -6.79 -13.21 -7.19
C VAL A 135 -6.59 -12.38 -5.92
N ASP A 136 -5.85 -12.93 -4.98
CA ASP A 136 -5.50 -12.21 -3.77
C ASP A 136 -4.41 -11.16 -4.06
N PRO A 137 -4.53 -9.95 -3.51
CA PRO A 137 -3.51 -8.93 -3.66
C PRO A 137 -2.24 -9.28 -2.88
N VAL A 138 -1.11 -8.75 -3.33
CA VAL A 138 0.15 -8.80 -2.58
C VAL A 138 0.20 -7.60 -1.64
N TYR A 139 0.18 -7.85 -0.34
CA TYR A 139 0.31 -6.80 0.65
C TYR A 139 1.76 -6.37 0.80
N VAL A 140 1.98 -5.06 0.81
CA VAL A 140 3.31 -4.45 0.96
C VAL A 140 3.33 -3.67 2.27
N ALA A 141 4.07 -4.18 3.23
CA ALA A 141 4.26 -3.55 4.53
C ALA A 141 5.19 -2.34 4.40
N HIS A 142 4.86 -1.25 5.08
CA HIS A 142 5.67 -0.05 5.16
C HIS A 142 6.04 0.24 6.60
N ASP A 143 7.32 0.45 6.85
CA ASP A 143 7.87 0.85 8.15
C ASP A 143 8.82 2.04 7.99
N LEU A 144 9.04 2.78 9.09
CA LEU A 144 10.12 3.77 9.14
C LEU A 144 11.47 3.06 9.03
N GLY A 145 12.36 3.55 8.18
CA GLY A 145 13.68 2.96 8.05
C GLY A 145 14.68 3.83 7.30
N VAL A 146 15.92 3.81 7.76
CA VAL A 146 17.05 4.49 7.13
C VAL A 146 18.23 3.52 7.10
N ALA A 147 18.80 3.32 5.91
CA ALA A 147 20.03 2.53 5.73
C ALA A 147 21.24 3.47 5.58
N LYS A 148 22.38 3.07 6.09
CA LYS A 148 23.65 3.79 5.97
C LYS A 148 24.52 3.15 4.90
N GLY A 149 24.85 3.90 3.85
CA GLY A 149 25.71 3.41 2.75
C GLY A 149 25.07 2.22 2.02
N ASP A 150 25.85 1.17 1.81
CA ASP A 150 25.42 -0.06 1.11
C ASP A 150 24.78 -1.10 2.06
N GLU A 151 24.35 -0.69 3.25
CA GLU A 151 23.70 -1.59 4.22
C GLU A 151 22.41 -2.16 3.64
N THR A 152 22.25 -3.47 3.77
CA THR A 152 21.01 -4.13 3.35
C THR A 152 19.88 -3.72 4.27
N ILE A 153 18.79 -3.23 3.69
CA ILE A 153 17.60 -2.89 4.45
C ILE A 153 16.99 -4.18 5.01
N SER A 154 16.72 -4.20 6.31
CA SER A 154 16.05 -5.31 6.98
C SER A 154 14.93 -4.81 7.89
N THR A 155 14.06 -5.72 8.31
CA THR A 155 12.97 -5.39 9.25
C THR A 155 13.50 -4.95 10.62
N GLU A 156 14.71 -5.36 11.00
CA GLU A 156 15.37 -4.94 12.24
C GLU A 156 15.70 -3.44 12.25
N LEU A 157 15.94 -2.85 11.06
CA LEU A 157 16.16 -1.41 10.93
C LEU A 157 14.94 -0.59 11.36
N ALA A 158 13.74 -1.14 11.20
CA ALA A 158 12.52 -0.48 11.62
C ALA A 158 12.44 -0.29 13.15
N GLU A 159 12.99 -1.23 13.92
CA GLU A 159 12.94 -1.17 15.39
C GLU A 159 13.79 -0.03 15.94
N SER A 160 14.96 0.21 15.34
CA SER A 160 15.89 1.27 15.73
C SER A 160 15.61 2.62 15.07
N THR A 161 14.58 2.73 14.22
CA THR A 161 14.29 3.96 13.49
C THR A 161 13.11 4.72 14.10
N ILE A 162 13.31 6.03 14.29
CA ILE A 162 12.31 6.96 14.80
C ILE A 162 12.09 8.14 13.84
N LEU A 163 10.91 8.74 13.91
CA LEU A 163 10.61 9.99 13.25
C LEU A 163 10.82 11.15 14.25
N ARG A 164 11.84 11.96 14.05
CA ARG A 164 12.15 13.11 14.87
C ARG A 164 11.58 14.38 14.24
N ILE A 165 10.72 15.06 14.98
CA ILE A 165 10.09 16.32 14.60
C ILE A 165 10.63 17.43 15.49
N THR A 166 11.21 18.46 14.88
CA THR A 166 11.73 19.61 15.61
C THR A 166 10.64 20.66 15.73
N ARG A 167 10.32 21.02 16.98
CA ARG A 167 9.36 22.07 17.30
C ARG A 167 10.04 23.43 17.36
N GLU A 168 9.41 24.46 16.79
CA GLU A 168 9.84 25.84 16.92
C GLU A 168 9.85 26.30 18.39
N PRO A 169 10.87 27.05 18.86
CA PRO A 169 10.98 27.47 20.27
C PRO A 169 9.81 28.30 20.79
N GLN A 170 9.17 29.05 19.91
CA GLN A 170 8.04 29.95 20.25
C GLN A 170 6.67 29.34 19.97
N SER A 171 6.60 28.07 19.57
CA SER A 171 5.34 27.44 19.27
C SER A 171 4.47 27.31 20.52
N ARG A 172 3.18 27.66 20.39
CA ARG A 172 2.17 27.48 21.45
C ARG A 172 1.52 26.08 21.43
N ILE A 173 1.83 25.27 20.42
CA ILE A 173 1.28 23.92 20.27
C ILE A 173 2.08 22.98 21.17
N SER A 174 1.40 22.12 21.92
CA SER A 174 2.05 21.13 22.78
C SER A 174 2.76 20.02 21.97
N ILE A 175 3.75 19.39 22.56
CA ILE A 175 4.48 18.26 21.99
C ILE A 175 3.49 17.13 21.60
N ASP A 176 2.57 16.79 22.48
CA ASP A 176 1.58 15.73 22.24
C ASP A 176 0.63 16.07 21.08
N GLN A 177 0.27 17.35 20.93
CA GLN A 177 -0.56 17.76 19.79
C GLN A 177 0.17 17.64 18.47
N ILE A 178 1.47 17.95 18.40
CA ILE A 178 2.28 17.76 17.20
C ILE A 178 2.43 16.27 16.90
N LYS A 179 2.76 15.47 17.92
CA LYS A 179 2.91 14.02 17.83
C LYS A 179 1.64 13.36 17.28
N ASN A 180 0.48 13.66 17.86
CA ASN A 180 -0.80 13.11 17.44
C ASN A 180 -1.20 13.55 16.03
N LYS A 181 -0.93 14.82 15.66
CA LYS A 181 -1.19 15.29 14.29
C LYS A 181 -0.31 14.57 13.27
N ALA A 182 0.98 14.43 13.54
CA ALA A 182 1.90 13.72 12.65
C ALA A 182 1.50 12.24 12.49
N TYR A 183 1.17 11.58 13.59
CA TYR A 183 0.64 10.22 13.58
C TYR A 183 -0.61 10.10 12.68
N ASN A 184 -1.60 10.97 12.89
CA ASN A 184 -2.83 10.95 12.10
C ASN A 184 -2.59 11.23 10.62
N ILE A 185 -1.68 12.14 10.27
CA ILE A 185 -1.32 12.43 8.87
C ILE A 185 -0.77 11.17 8.19
N ILE A 186 0.14 10.45 8.83
CA ILE A 186 0.72 9.23 8.26
C ILE A 186 -0.37 8.15 8.13
N VAL A 187 -1.12 7.88 9.18
CA VAL A 187 -2.19 6.87 9.18
C VAL A 187 -3.26 7.18 8.14
N ASP A 188 -3.70 8.43 8.05
CA ASP A 188 -4.74 8.84 7.10
C ASP A 188 -4.24 8.85 5.65
N ALA A 189 -2.94 9.03 5.41
CA ALA A 189 -2.34 8.85 4.10
C ALA A 189 -2.45 7.37 3.67
N PHE A 190 -2.09 6.44 4.56
CA PHE A 190 -2.18 5.01 4.25
C PHE A 190 -3.61 4.49 4.06
N LYS A 191 -4.61 5.08 4.75
CA LYS A 191 -6.03 4.75 4.52
C LYS A 191 -6.57 5.17 3.16
N LYS A 192 -5.89 6.07 2.46
CA LYS A 192 -6.31 6.55 1.13
C LYS A 192 -5.67 5.79 -0.01
N PHE A 193 -4.67 4.98 0.26
CA PHE A 193 -4.01 4.19 -0.77
C PHE A 193 -4.92 3.07 -1.27
N ALA A 194 -4.77 2.76 -2.55
CA ALA A 194 -5.49 1.73 -3.28
C ALA A 194 -4.50 0.76 -3.95
N LEU A 195 -5.01 -0.28 -4.56
CA LEU A 195 -4.22 -1.19 -5.40
C LEU A 195 -3.50 -0.44 -6.51
N GLY A 196 -2.19 -0.63 -6.62
CA GLY A 196 -1.36 0.04 -7.62
C GLY A 196 -1.22 1.54 -7.42
N SER A 197 -1.49 2.06 -6.23
CA SER A 197 -1.34 3.49 -5.94
C SER A 197 0.12 3.92 -5.90
N VAL A 198 0.33 5.23 -6.00
CA VAL A 198 1.63 5.86 -5.76
C VAL A 198 1.74 6.16 -4.27
N VAL A 199 2.75 5.63 -3.61
CA VAL A 199 3.07 6.00 -2.22
C VAL A 199 3.93 7.26 -2.27
N ASP A 200 3.32 8.41 -1.93
CA ASP A 200 3.97 9.72 -1.94
C ASP A 200 4.46 10.10 -0.56
N VAL A 201 5.71 9.75 -0.27
CA VAL A 201 6.39 10.07 0.99
C VAL A 201 6.70 11.57 1.09
N SER A 202 6.87 12.25 -0.05
CA SER A 202 7.14 13.68 -0.09
C SER A 202 5.91 14.49 0.32
N ASP A 203 4.71 14.05 -0.10
CA ASP A 203 3.45 14.68 0.32
C ASP A 203 3.21 14.50 1.82
N ILE A 204 3.46 13.30 2.35
CA ILE A 204 3.39 13.04 3.80
C ILE A 204 4.35 13.97 4.56
N THR A 205 5.60 14.08 4.10
CA THR A 205 6.62 14.94 4.70
C THR A 205 6.18 16.40 4.67
N SER A 206 5.72 16.91 3.52
CA SER A 206 5.29 18.29 3.37
C SER A 206 4.07 18.60 4.23
N THR A 207 3.13 17.66 4.35
CA THR A 207 1.94 17.81 5.20
C THR A 207 2.32 17.88 6.68
N ILE A 208 3.30 17.11 7.14
CA ILE A 208 3.82 17.19 8.52
C ILE A 208 4.55 18.52 8.75
N LEU A 209 5.37 18.98 7.81
CA LEU A 209 6.06 20.28 7.90
C LEU A 209 5.08 21.46 7.97
N ASN A 210 3.90 21.33 7.36
CA ASN A 210 2.84 22.34 7.42
C ASN A 210 2.09 22.38 8.77
N ILE A 211 2.38 21.48 9.70
CA ILE A 211 1.85 21.57 11.06
C ILE A 211 2.43 22.83 11.70
N LYS A 212 1.56 23.73 12.15
CA LYS A 212 1.98 24.97 12.79
C LYS A 212 2.92 24.72 13.97
N GLY A 213 4.10 25.30 13.93
CA GLY A 213 5.13 25.16 14.97
C GLY A 213 6.07 23.98 14.78
N VAL A 214 6.09 23.35 13.61
CA VAL A 214 7.11 22.40 13.18
C VAL A 214 8.12 23.11 12.29
N SER A 215 9.41 22.99 12.62
CA SER A 215 10.51 23.58 11.83
C SER A 215 11.24 22.55 10.97
N GLU A 216 11.33 21.31 11.41
CA GLU A 216 12.05 20.26 10.70
C GLU A 216 11.46 18.88 10.99
N VAL A 217 11.57 17.99 10.02
CA VAL A 217 11.21 16.57 10.13
C VAL A 217 12.38 15.74 9.64
N LYS A 218 12.80 14.75 10.40
CA LYS A 218 13.87 13.82 10.07
C LYS A 218 13.50 12.41 10.47
N THR A 219 13.93 11.43 9.68
CA THR A 219 13.96 10.03 10.09
C THR A 219 15.36 9.70 10.58
N VAL A 220 15.46 9.17 11.79
CA VAL A 220 16.72 9.00 12.52
C VAL A 220 16.84 7.57 13.01
N ARG A 221 18.02 6.97 12.82
CA ARG A 221 18.38 5.70 13.49
C ARG A 221 19.01 5.99 14.86
N THR A 222 18.56 5.26 15.85
CA THR A 222 19.01 5.45 17.25
C THR A 222 20.23 4.62 17.63
N ASP A 223 20.52 3.56 16.89
CA ASP A 223 21.67 2.65 17.09
C ASP A 223 22.96 3.16 16.43
N ILE A 224 22.85 3.97 15.40
CA ILE A 224 23.99 4.58 14.69
C ILE A 224 23.66 6.04 14.36
N ASP A 225 24.72 6.82 14.12
CA ASP A 225 24.56 8.21 13.67
C ASP A 225 24.20 8.24 12.19
N CYS A 226 22.91 8.10 11.91
CA CYS A 226 22.35 8.17 10.57
C CYS A 226 20.99 8.86 10.60
N GLU A 227 20.88 9.98 9.88
CA GLU A 227 19.62 10.72 9.76
C GLU A 227 19.36 11.13 8.31
N VAL A 228 18.08 11.12 7.92
CA VAL A 228 17.62 11.58 6.62
C VAL A 228 16.50 12.59 6.81
N ARG A 229 16.53 13.68 6.03
CA ARG A 229 15.47 14.71 6.08
C ARG A 229 14.16 14.15 5.55
N GLY A 230 13.09 14.50 6.25
CA GLY A 230 11.73 14.07 5.92
C GLY A 230 11.37 12.72 6.53
N VAL A 231 10.21 12.23 6.13
CA VAL A 231 9.76 10.89 6.41
C VAL A 231 10.46 9.94 5.45
N ASN A 232 11.08 8.90 5.94
CA ASN A 232 11.68 7.86 5.14
C ASN A 232 11.07 6.52 5.51
N LEU A 233 10.47 5.86 4.52
CA LEU A 233 9.81 4.58 4.66
C LEU A 233 10.54 3.56 3.79
N PHE A 234 10.61 2.33 4.24
CA PHE A 234 10.93 1.20 3.39
C PHE A 234 9.73 0.27 3.29
N ALA A 235 9.61 -0.38 2.15
CA ALA A 235 8.55 -1.31 1.86
C ALA A 235 9.10 -2.71 1.69
N TYR A 236 8.37 -3.71 2.16
CA TYR A 236 8.75 -5.10 2.00
C TYR A 236 7.52 -6.00 1.91
N ASN A 237 7.72 -7.19 1.34
CA ASN A 237 6.70 -8.21 1.34
C ASN A 237 6.74 -8.97 2.69
N PRO A 238 5.70 -8.89 3.52
CA PRO A 238 5.73 -9.50 4.86
C PRO A 238 5.73 -11.05 4.85
N ILE A 239 5.40 -11.67 3.72
CA ILE A 239 5.47 -13.13 3.55
C ILE A 239 6.89 -13.55 3.11
N TYR A 240 7.56 -12.70 2.33
CA TYR A 240 8.89 -12.94 1.76
C TYR A 240 9.79 -11.72 2.01
N PRO A 241 10.08 -11.38 3.29
CA PRO A 241 10.75 -10.12 3.64
C PRO A 241 12.14 -9.96 3.03
N ASP A 242 12.85 -11.06 2.78
CA ASP A 242 14.23 -11.02 2.27
C ASP A 242 14.30 -10.94 0.73
N THR A 243 13.20 -11.12 0.02
CA THR A 243 13.20 -11.21 -1.46
C THR A 243 12.63 -10.00 -2.17
N ASP A 244 11.78 -9.24 -1.52
CA ASP A 244 11.10 -8.09 -2.12
C ASP A 244 11.17 -6.89 -1.17
N ILE A 245 12.40 -6.35 -1.00
CA ILE A 245 12.64 -5.12 -0.26
C ILE A 245 12.70 -3.97 -1.24
N ILE A 246 11.80 -3.02 -1.07
CA ILE A 246 11.74 -1.80 -1.87
C ILE A 246 12.03 -0.62 -0.94
N SER A 247 13.13 0.08 -1.18
CA SER A 247 13.40 1.34 -0.49
C SER A 247 12.63 2.46 -1.16
N LEU A 248 11.72 3.08 -0.42
CA LEU A 248 10.89 4.18 -0.92
C LEU A 248 11.45 5.53 -0.46
N ASN A 249 12.52 6.00 -1.10
CA ASN A 249 13.03 7.36 -0.87
C ASN A 249 12.36 8.40 -1.78
N ALA A 250 11.44 7.97 -2.66
CA ALA A 250 10.74 8.81 -3.62
C ALA A 250 9.36 8.22 -3.94
N ASN A 251 8.53 9.01 -4.62
CA ASN A 251 7.22 8.59 -5.08
C ASN A 251 7.32 7.33 -5.95
N THR A 252 6.98 6.20 -5.39
CA THR A 252 7.05 4.92 -6.08
C THR A 252 5.64 4.45 -6.41
N LYS A 253 5.39 4.27 -7.72
CA LYS A 253 4.16 3.64 -8.19
C LYS A 253 4.27 2.14 -7.96
N LEU A 254 3.35 1.59 -7.19
CA LEU A 254 3.24 0.15 -7.01
C LEU A 254 2.58 -0.51 -8.23
N PRO A 255 2.95 -1.75 -8.58
CA PRO A 255 2.20 -2.56 -9.53
C PRO A 255 0.73 -2.73 -9.09
N PHE A 256 -0.18 -2.90 -10.06
CA PHE A 256 -1.64 -2.95 -9.80
C PHE A 256 -2.08 -4.03 -8.79
N PHE A 257 -1.30 -5.08 -8.62
CA PHE A 257 -1.59 -6.19 -7.71
C PHE A 257 -1.05 -5.98 -6.29
N LYS A 258 -0.26 -4.91 -6.04
CA LYS A 258 0.30 -4.58 -4.74
C LYS A 258 -0.56 -3.56 -4.00
N TYR A 259 -0.86 -3.88 -2.72
CA TYR A 259 -1.62 -3.00 -1.83
C TYR A 259 -0.73 -2.54 -0.66
N PRO A 260 -0.44 -1.23 -0.55
CA PRO A 260 0.40 -0.70 0.52
C PRO A 260 -0.37 -0.59 1.84
N TYR A 261 0.29 -0.94 2.94
CA TYR A 261 -0.24 -0.70 4.27
C TYR A 261 0.87 -0.35 5.27
N LEU A 262 0.49 0.33 6.33
CA LEU A 262 1.42 0.69 7.40
C LEU A 262 1.52 -0.47 8.40
N ASN A 263 2.73 -1.05 8.53
CA ASN A 263 2.97 -2.10 9.50
C ASN A 263 2.98 -1.51 10.91
N ASN A 264 2.44 -2.26 11.88
CA ASN A 264 2.44 -1.86 13.29
C ASN A 264 2.02 -0.38 13.54
N ALA A 265 0.94 0.07 12.91
CA ALA A 265 0.46 1.44 13.07
C ALA A 265 0.32 1.87 14.55
N ALA A 266 -0.04 0.95 15.44
CA ALA A 266 -0.13 1.23 16.88
C ALA A 266 1.22 1.62 17.50
N SER A 267 2.33 0.99 17.10
CA SER A 267 3.68 1.29 17.61
C SER A 267 4.30 2.53 16.95
N LEU A 268 3.75 3.01 15.83
CA LEU A 268 4.23 4.22 15.18
C LEU A 268 4.17 5.44 16.11
N ALA A 269 3.15 5.53 16.95
CA ALA A 269 3.04 6.61 17.92
C ALA A 269 4.25 6.69 18.85
N ASP A 270 4.80 5.55 19.25
CA ASP A 270 5.99 5.49 20.12
C ASP A 270 7.28 5.83 19.37
N LYS A 271 7.29 5.64 18.05
CA LYS A 271 8.42 5.99 17.17
C LYS A 271 8.45 7.45 16.75
N ILE A 272 7.44 8.26 17.11
CA ILE A 272 7.45 9.71 16.83
C ILE A 272 7.98 10.46 18.06
N GLU A 273 9.15 11.07 17.90
CA GLU A 273 9.79 11.92 18.90
C GLU A 273 9.65 13.40 18.50
N VAL A 274 9.21 14.24 19.43
CA VAL A 274 9.14 15.70 19.20
C VAL A 274 10.15 16.39 20.11
N VAL A 275 11.13 17.07 19.52
CA VAL A 275 12.18 17.80 20.23
C VAL A 275 12.01 19.30 20.05
N SER A 276 12.30 20.09 21.10
CA SER A 276 12.31 21.56 21.01
C SER A 276 13.72 22.03 20.64
N GLN A 277 13.82 22.96 19.68
CA GLN A 277 15.08 23.63 19.46
C GLN A 277 15.41 24.50 20.69
N PHE A 278 16.42 24.10 21.43
CA PHE A 278 17.02 25.00 22.41
C PHE A 278 17.93 25.98 21.66
N THR A 279 17.60 27.27 21.68
CA THR A 279 18.55 28.32 21.31
C THR A 279 19.63 28.29 22.39
N THR A 280 20.76 27.66 22.10
CA THR A 280 21.99 27.90 22.88
C THR A 280 22.43 29.35 22.59
N THR A 281 21.94 30.28 23.39
CA THR A 281 22.56 31.60 23.48
C THR A 281 23.96 31.35 24.05
N LYS A 282 25.00 31.38 23.19
CA LYS A 282 26.35 31.54 23.66
C LYS A 282 26.37 32.87 24.40
N THR A 283 26.33 32.82 25.71
CA THR A 283 26.77 33.95 26.53
C THR A 283 28.25 34.15 26.21
N SER A 284 28.56 35.17 25.39
CA SER A 284 29.91 35.68 25.28
C SER A 284 30.26 36.26 26.66
N GLU A 285 31.06 35.55 27.43
CA GLU A 285 31.77 36.14 28.55
C GLU A 285 32.72 37.18 27.98
N TYR A 286 32.46 38.44 28.37
CA TYR A 286 33.42 39.55 28.27
C TYR A 286 34.38 39.47 29.46
#